data_b46514a857645e37d500dcf00789b2ad
#
_entry.id   b46514a857645e37d500dcf00789b2ad
#
_cell.length_a   1.000
_cell.length_b   1.000
_cell.length_c   1.000
_cell.angle_alpha   90.00
_cell.angle_beta   90.00
_cell.angle_gamma   90.00
#
_symmetry.space_group_name_H-M   'P 1'
#
loop_
_entity.id
_entity.type
_entity.pdbx_description
1 polymer ?
#
loop_
_entity_poly.entity_id
_entity_poly.type
_entity_poly.pdbx_seq_one_letter_code
_entity_poly.pdbx_strand_id
1 'polypeptide(L)'
;DLSPYTLYDEPLAPLTGTQSQLPVILSEYRFYEISDIENYLQLLTKTPEYFRSILNFEHTKSESGLFMASYTADSIIKECRDFVNLKESNYLYSSFVERLEELASAKDGVLTEKQREAYTRQNNVYIKKYIFPAYEQLISGLSELRSSGKNNNGLCYLPNGRTYYEYLVRSETGSSRSIAELQNLANTQILSDLTVMQRVLTGDSSSASSSITSDIFSPQGTLLTESDPEKILSTLSGKITKDFPPYPQIHTQIKYVQKSMEDYLSPAFYMIPAIDNTSENVIYINNGHLTDNLSLFTTLAHEGYPAHLYQNVYYASLHPDPIRCVLNYGGYTEGWATYSEMMSYYFSTLTKEQATLFQRNSSVILGLYALADMGIHYDGWKLADAAAFFHTYGITDDATIEDIYDLIIADPANYLKYYIGYLEFLELKKNAVNKWGDNFTQMRFHKAVLDVGPASFDVIQKYVFK
;
A
#
# COMPACT_ATOMS: atom_id res chain seq x y z
N ASP A 1 17.12 11.47 17.81
CA ASP A 1 18.30 10.65 17.52
C ASP A 1 17.88 9.18 17.36
N LEU A 2 18.01 8.62 16.15
CA LEU A 2 17.62 7.24 15.80
C LEU A 2 18.75 6.24 16.01
N SER A 3 19.94 6.69 16.41
CA SER A 3 21.11 5.79 16.52
C SER A 3 20.88 4.56 17.41
N PRO A 4 20.06 4.58 18.49
CA PRO A 4 19.75 3.39 19.27
C PRO A 4 18.88 2.36 18.54
N TYR A 5 18.20 2.76 17.46
CA TYR A 5 17.18 1.95 16.75
C TYR A 5 17.62 1.51 15.36
N THR A 6 18.86 1.77 14.95
CA THR A 6 19.36 1.42 13.61
C THR A 6 19.17 -0.05 13.26
N LEU A 7 19.26 -0.96 14.24
CA LEU A 7 19.09 -2.40 14.05
C LEU A 7 17.62 -2.88 14.14
N TYR A 8 16.66 -1.96 14.34
CA TYR A 8 15.22 -2.30 14.34
C TYR A 8 14.61 -2.21 12.95
N ASP A 9 15.35 -1.63 11.99
CA ASP A 9 14.90 -1.54 10.60
C ASP A 9 14.76 -2.93 9.97
N GLU A 10 13.73 -3.10 9.12
CA GLU A 10 13.41 -4.36 8.45
C GLU A 10 13.49 -4.17 6.93
N PRO A 11 14.70 -4.27 6.34
CA PRO A 11 14.87 -4.12 4.89
C PRO A 11 14.26 -5.28 4.10
N LEU A 12 13.99 -6.41 4.77
CA LEU A 12 13.31 -7.58 4.25
C LEU A 12 12.01 -7.80 5.02
N ALA A 13 10.90 -7.83 4.33
CA ALA A 13 9.58 -8.14 4.89
C ALA A 13 8.72 -8.86 3.83
N PRO A 14 7.81 -9.75 4.21
CA PRO A 14 6.90 -10.36 3.25
C PRO A 14 6.12 -9.29 2.48
N LEU A 15 6.02 -9.43 1.18
CA LEU A 15 5.31 -8.56 0.21
C LEU A 15 5.88 -7.15 0.05
N THR A 16 6.44 -6.53 1.07
CA THR A 16 6.87 -5.12 1.08
C THR A 16 8.38 -4.92 1.12
N GLY A 17 9.14 -5.97 1.43
CA GLY A 17 10.60 -5.91 1.55
C GLY A 17 11.34 -5.81 0.21
N THR A 18 12.64 -5.53 0.31
CA THR A 18 13.53 -5.36 -0.86
C THR A 18 13.49 -6.56 -1.81
N GLN A 19 13.35 -7.79 -1.30
CA GLN A 19 13.29 -9.01 -2.13
C GLN A 19 12.07 -9.03 -3.05
N SER A 20 10.93 -8.46 -2.64
CA SER A 20 9.71 -8.38 -3.44
C SER A 20 9.71 -7.16 -4.35
N GLN A 21 10.19 -6.01 -3.85
CA GLN A 21 10.12 -4.74 -4.56
C GLN A 21 11.18 -4.58 -5.65
N LEU A 22 12.40 -5.10 -5.44
CA LEU A 22 13.49 -4.95 -6.43
C LEU A 22 13.14 -5.51 -7.82
N PRO A 23 12.56 -6.72 -7.97
CA PRO A 23 12.17 -7.23 -9.29
C PRO A 23 11.09 -6.38 -9.97
N VAL A 24 10.16 -5.80 -9.20
CA VAL A 24 9.15 -4.87 -9.74
C VAL A 24 9.81 -3.62 -10.28
N ILE A 25 10.70 -2.99 -9.50
CA ILE A 25 11.45 -1.81 -9.93
C ILE A 25 12.26 -2.11 -11.19
N LEU A 26 12.90 -3.27 -11.25
CA LEU A 26 13.67 -3.68 -12.44
C LEU A 26 12.76 -3.92 -13.64
N SER A 27 11.59 -4.53 -13.48
CA SER A 27 10.66 -4.77 -14.60
C SER A 27 10.05 -3.45 -15.13
N GLU A 28 9.93 -2.44 -14.29
CA GLU A 28 9.38 -1.12 -14.63
C GLU A 28 10.44 -0.09 -15.03
N TYR A 29 11.72 -0.47 -15.06
CA TYR A 29 12.79 0.42 -15.46
C TYR A 29 12.67 0.77 -16.95
N ARG A 30 12.33 2.03 -17.25
CA ARG A 30 12.07 2.48 -18.63
C ARG A 30 13.34 2.88 -19.35
N PHE A 31 13.35 2.63 -20.66
CA PHE A 31 14.43 3.04 -21.56
C PHE A 31 13.99 4.20 -22.43
N TYR A 32 14.59 5.36 -22.23
CA TYR A 32 14.40 6.56 -23.05
C TYR A 32 15.54 6.74 -24.07
N GLU A 33 16.71 6.17 -23.77
CA GLU A 33 17.91 6.16 -24.60
C GLU A 33 18.78 4.91 -24.34
N ILE A 34 19.83 4.74 -25.15
CA ILE A 34 20.71 3.56 -25.05
C ILE A 34 21.42 3.50 -23.69
N SER A 35 21.81 4.62 -23.13
CA SER A 35 22.45 4.68 -21.81
C SER A 35 21.58 4.09 -20.69
N ASP A 36 20.25 4.16 -20.82
CA ASP A 36 19.34 3.57 -19.81
C ASP A 36 19.41 2.05 -19.84
N ILE A 37 19.55 1.46 -21.03
CA ILE A 37 19.76 0.00 -21.18
C ILE A 37 21.07 -0.41 -20.50
N GLU A 38 22.13 0.35 -20.72
CA GLU A 38 23.46 0.07 -20.15
C GLU A 38 23.43 0.23 -18.62
N ASN A 39 22.77 1.27 -18.11
CA ASN A 39 22.58 1.51 -16.69
C ASN A 39 21.76 0.39 -16.04
N TYR A 40 20.65 -0.04 -16.65
CA TYR A 40 19.88 -1.18 -16.17
C TYR A 40 20.73 -2.44 -16.08
N LEU A 41 21.45 -2.79 -17.15
CA LEU A 41 22.33 -3.96 -17.16
C LEU A 41 23.42 -3.85 -16.07
N GLN A 42 23.92 -2.65 -15.81
CA GLN A 42 24.87 -2.43 -14.71
C GLN A 42 24.23 -2.65 -13.35
N LEU A 43 22.98 -2.21 -13.13
CA LEU A 43 22.25 -2.46 -11.87
C LEU A 43 22.11 -3.95 -11.59
N LEU A 44 21.81 -4.77 -12.60
CA LEU A 44 21.76 -6.23 -12.41
C LEU A 44 23.07 -6.78 -11.83
N THR A 45 24.23 -6.25 -12.26
CA THR A 45 25.53 -6.71 -11.75
C THR A 45 25.81 -6.32 -10.31
N LYS A 46 25.09 -5.31 -9.78
CA LYS A 46 25.23 -4.80 -8.41
C LYS A 46 24.34 -5.51 -7.39
N THR A 47 23.32 -6.21 -7.86
CA THR A 47 22.35 -6.90 -6.98
C THR A 47 23.01 -7.87 -5.98
N PRO A 48 24.03 -8.71 -6.37
CA PRO A 48 24.68 -9.61 -5.41
C PRO A 48 25.41 -8.87 -4.27
N GLU A 49 26.03 -7.72 -4.55
CA GLU A 49 26.69 -6.89 -3.55
C GLU A 49 25.66 -6.23 -2.62
N TYR A 50 24.57 -5.73 -3.19
CA TYR A 50 23.49 -5.12 -2.43
C TYR A 50 22.83 -6.12 -1.46
N PHE A 51 22.43 -7.30 -1.94
CA PHE A 51 21.87 -8.34 -1.09
C PHE A 51 22.84 -8.86 -0.02
N ARG A 52 24.14 -8.90 -0.35
CA ARG A 52 25.15 -9.21 0.68
C ARG A 52 25.20 -8.16 1.77
N SER A 53 25.03 -6.88 1.45
CA SER A 53 24.97 -5.82 2.46
C SER A 53 23.76 -5.96 3.38
N ILE A 54 22.61 -6.35 2.83
CA ILE A 54 21.41 -6.66 3.62
C ILE A 54 21.66 -7.87 4.53
N LEU A 55 22.23 -8.96 4.02
CA LEU A 55 22.55 -10.12 4.83
C LEU A 55 23.56 -9.80 5.97
N ASN A 56 24.54 -8.96 5.71
CA ASN A 56 25.45 -8.51 6.76
C ASN A 56 24.72 -7.72 7.86
N PHE A 57 23.72 -6.93 7.47
CA PHE A 57 22.86 -6.23 8.41
C PHE A 57 22.03 -7.24 9.23
N GLU A 58 21.41 -8.22 8.60
CA GLU A 58 20.65 -9.28 9.28
C GLU A 58 21.53 -10.13 10.22
N HIS A 59 22.78 -10.40 9.86
CA HIS A 59 23.75 -11.03 10.77
C HIS A 59 24.00 -10.16 12.02
N THR A 60 24.18 -8.85 11.84
CA THR A 60 24.37 -7.92 12.97
C THR A 60 23.14 -7.86 13.87
N LYS A 61 21.92 -7.88 13.27
CA LYS A 61 20.66 -7.99 14.02
C LYS A 61 20.62 -9.30 14.83
N SER A 62 20.98 -10.40 14.20
CA SER A 62 21.03 -11.71 14.86
C SER A 62 21.96 -11.75 16.06
N GLU A 63 23.19 -11.24 15.92
CA GLU A 63 24.16 -11.13 17.02
C GLU A 63 23.64 -10.25 18.16
N SER A 64 22.85 -9.23 17.83
CA SER A 64 22.23 -8.31 18.78
C SER A 64 20.91 -8.85 19.37
N GLY A 65 20.43 -10.02 18.91
CA GLY A 65 19.17 -10.61 19.35
C GLY A 65 17.91 -9.92 18.80
N LEU A 66 18.05 -9.20 17.69
CA LEU A 66 17.02 -8.42 17.02
C LEU A 66 16.60 -9.01 15.66
N PHE A 67 17.04 -10.24 15.34
CA PHE A 67 16.64 -10.89 14.10
C PHE A 67 15.14 -11.18 14.10
N MET A 68 14.52 -11.12 12.93
CA MET A 68 13.10 -11.31 12.71
C MET A 68 12.57 -12.65 13.24
N ALA A 69 11.25 -12.79 13.35
CA ALA A 69 10.59 -14.03 13.69
C ALA A 69 10.88 -15.14 12.67
N SER A 70 10.92 -16.40 13.12
CA SER A 70 11.28 -17.52 12.25
C SER A 70 10.30 -17.72 11.09
N TYR A 71 9.00 -17.51 11.32
CA TYR A 71 7.98 -17.61 10.28
C TYR A 71 8.06 -16.43 9.27
N THR A 72 8.45 -15.23 9.71
CA THR A 72 8.74 -14.11 8.82
C THR A 72 9.91 -14.46 7.89
N ALA A 73 11.00 -15.00 8.43
CA ALA A 73 12.12 -15.48 7.62
C ALA A 73 11.70 -16.59 6.64
N ASP A 74 10.83 -17.53 7.07
CA ASP A 74 10.30 -18.59 6.21
C ASP A 74 9.48 -18.04 5.04
N SER A 75 8.64 -17.04 5.28
CA SER A 75 7.86 -16.35 4.23
C SER A 75 8.79 -15.68 3.21
N ILE A 76 9.76 -14.92 3.64
CA ILE A 76 10.74 -14.26 2.77
C ILE A 76 11.55 -15.28 1.97
N ILE A 77 12.00 -16.36 2.61
CA ILE A 77 12.71 -17.46 1.95
C ILE A 77 11.84 -18.11 0.88
N LYS A 78 10.54 -18.31 1.16
CA LYS A 78 9.58 -18.84 0.21
C LYS A 78 9.42 -17.94 -0.99
N GLU A 79 9.19 -16.64 -0.80
CA GLU A 79 9.11 -15.64 -1.87
C GLU A 79 10.36 -15.67 -2.77
N CYS A 80 11.55 -15.65 -2.16
CA CYS A 80 12.80 -15.74 -2.90
C CYS A 80 12.92 -17.03 -3.71
N ARG A 81 12.51 -18.18 -3.16
CA ARG A 81 12.51 -19.46 -3.88
C ARG A 81 11.54 -19.47 -5.05
N ASP A 82 10.34 -18.96 -4.85
CA ASP A 82 9.31 -18.92 -5.89
C ASP A 82 9.76 -18.02 -7.04
N PHE A 83 10.38 -16.86 -6.75
CA PHE A 83 10.97 -16.00 -7.75
C PHE A 83 12.07 -16.70 -8.59
N VAL A 84 12.99 -17.42 -7.94
CA VAL A 84 14.05 -18.16 -8.64
C VAL A 84 13.48 -19.34 -9.44
N ASN A 85 12.46 -20.02 -8.90
CA ASN A 85 11.82 -21.17 -9.54
C ASN A 85 11.03 -20.83 -10.80
N LEU A 86 10.75 -19.56 -11.09
CA LEU A 86 10.21 -19.12 -12.38
C LEU A 86 11.17 -19.43 -13.54
N LYS A 87 12.47 -19.53 -13.28
CA LYS A 87 13.51 -19.89 -14.28
C LYS A 87 13.35 -19.08 -15.58
N GLU A 88 13.18 -19.76 -16.71
CA GLU A 88 12.98 -19.14 -18.01
C GLU A 88 11.66 -18.38 -18.16
N SER A 89 10.69 -18.62 -17.29
CA SER A 89 9.41 -17.89 -17.25
C SER A 89 9.48 -16.62 -16.37
N ASN A 90 10.66 -16.31 -15.81
CA ASN A 90 10.81 -15.12 -14.98
C ASN A 90 10.52 -13.85 -15.82
N TYR A 91 9.66 -13.01 -15.30
CA TYR A 91 9.16 -11.82 -15.99
C TYR A 91 10.23 -10.77 -16.32
N LEU A 92 11.39 -10.79 -15.67
CA LEU A 92 12.52 -9.91 -16.01
C LEU A 92 13.07 -10.17 -17.42
N TYR A 93 12.80 -11.35 -18.01
CA TYR A 93 13.13 -11.60 -19.41
C TYR A 93 12.17 -10.90 -20.37
N SER A 94 10.87 -11.03 -20.14
CA SER A 94 9.84 -10.44 -21.01
C SER A 94 9.76 -8.93 -20.87
N SER A 95 9.78 -8.40 -19.65
CA SER A 95 9.72 -6.96 -19.42
C SER A 95 10.89 -6.21 -20.06
N PHE A 96 12.09 -6.78 -20.04
CA PHE A 96 13.25 -6.19 -20.72
C PHE A 96 13.03 -6.08 -22.24
N VAL A 97 12.49 -7.12 -22.87
CA VAL A 97 12.18 -7.10 -24.32
C VAL A 97 11.11 -6.06 -24.62
N GLU A 98 10.04 -6.01 -23.81
CA GLU A 98 8.99 -4.99 -23.95
C GLU A 98 9.55 -3.57 -23.86
N ARG A 99 10.45 -3.27 -22.92
CA ARG A 99 11.10 -1.94 -22.80
C ARG A 99 11.99 -1.61 -24.00
N LEU A 100 12.70 -2.62 -24.58
CA LEU A 100 13.46 -2.40 -25.81
C LEU A 100 12.54 -2.08 -27.01
N GLU A 101 11.39 -2.72 -27.10
CA GLU A 101 10.42 -2.49 -28.17
C GLU A 101 9.72 -1.14 -28.01
N GLU A 102 9.38 -0.73 -26.76
CA GLU A 102 8.87 0.60 -26.45
C GLU A 102 9.85 1.69 -26.91
N LEU A 103 11.14 1.56 -26.57
CA LEU A 103 12.17 2.51 -27.01
C LEU A 103 12.31 2.55 -28.54
N ALA A 104 12.36 1.38 -29.17
CA ALA A 104 12.50 1.27 -30.64
C ALA A 104 11.29 1.89 -31.37
N SER A 105 10.08 1.74 -30.80
CA SER A 105 8.85 2.29 -31.34
C SER A 105 8.74 3.81 -31.13
N ALA A 106 9.25 4.31 -29.99
CA ALA A 106 9.21 5.73 -29.65
C ALA A 106 10.23 6.57 -30.47
N LYS A 107 11.37 5.96 -30.84
CA LYS A 107 12.46 6.64 -31.55
C LYS A 107 12.95 5.77 -32.73
N ASP A 108 12.47 6.07 -33.92
CA ASP A 108 12.86 5.35 -35.14
C ASP A 108 14.39 5.34 -35.34
N GLY A 109 14.96 4.17 -35.61
CA GLY A 109 16.38 3.99 -35.85
C GLY A 109 17.31 4.05 -34.63
N VAL A 110 16.78 4.23 -33.41
CA VAL A 110 17.59 4.26 -32.16
C VAL A 110 18.26 2.91 -31.90
N LEU A 111 17.59 1.80 -32.20
CA LEU A 111 18.09 0.44 -32.03
C LEU A 111 17.94 -0.36 -33.31
N THR A 112 19.03 -0.96 -33.78
CA THR A 112 18.98 -1.96 -34.82
C THR A 112 18.53 -3.31 -34.25
N GLU A 113 17.98 -4.18 -35.10
CA GLU A 113 17.59 -5.55 -34.72
C GLU A 113 18.76 -6.31 -34.07
N LYS A 114 19.95 -6.22 -34.64
CA LYS A 114 21.16 -6.85 -34.09
C LYS A 114 21.52 -6.33 -32.69
N GLN A 115 21.30 -5.05 -32.41
CA GLN A 115 21.50 -4.47 -31.06
C GLN A 115 20.45 -4.97 -30.08
N ARG A 116 19.17 -5.00 -30.46
CA ARG A 116 18.09 -5.56 -29.64
C ARG A 116 18.38 -6.99 -29.25
N GLU A 117 18.73 -7.84 -30.18
CA GLU A 117 19.14 -9.22 -29.90
C GLU A 117 20.38 -9.31 -29.00
N ALA A 118 21.36 -8.42 -29.17
CA ALA A 118 22.58 -8.43 -28.38
C ALA A 118 22.24 -8.04 -26.90
N TYR A 119 21.47 -6.98 -26.68
CA TYR A 119 21.04 -6.56 -25.33
C TYR A 119 20.14 -7.61 -24.65
N THR A 120 19.20 -8.22 -25.39
CA THR A 120 18.37 -9.32 -24.88
C THR A 120 19.22 -10.51 -24.42
N ARG A 121 20.20 -10.94 -25.23
CA ARG A 121 21.13 -11.99 -24.81
C ARG A 121 21.93 -11.62 -23.60
N GLN A 122 22.38 -10.38 -23.49
CA GLN A 122 23.15 -9.88 -22.33
C GLN A 122 22.28 -9.87 -21.07
N ASN A 123 21.04 -9.35 -21.15
CA ASN A 123 20.09 -9.40 -20.06
C ASN A 123 19.88 -10.83 -19.55
N ASN A 124 19.62 -11.77 -20.46
CA ASN A 124 19.38 -13.16 -20.11
C ASN A 124 20.58 -13.81 -19.41
N VAL A 125 21.78 -13.46 -19.84
CA VAL A 125 23.02 -13.92 -19.19
C VAL A 125 23.15 -13.28 -17.79
N TYR A 126 22.83 -11.98 -17.65
CA TYR A 126 22.98 -11.26 -16.38
C TYR A 126 21.96 -11.68 -15.32
N ILE A 127 20.72 -11.95 -15.72
CA ILE A 127 19.73 -12.52 -14.79
C ILE A 127 20.24 -13.85 -14.22
N LYS A 128 20.70 -14.77 -15.06
CA LYS A 128 21.23 -16.07 -14.65
C LYS A 128 22.52 -15.96 -13.83
N LYS A 129 23.36 -14.96 -14.10
CA LYS A 129 24.67 -14.82 -13.46
C LYS A 129 24.64 -14.00 -12.18
N TYR A 130 23.74 -13.03 -12.07
CA TYR A 130 23.73 -12.06 -10.97
C TYR A 130 22.44 -12.10 -10.16
N ILE A 131 21.27 -12.10 -10.81
CA ILE A 131 19.99 -12.00 -10.10
C ILE A 131 19.69 -13.30 -9.35
N PHE A 132 19.58 -14.43 -10.06
CA PHE A 132 19.26 -15.69 -9.39
C PHE A 132 20.27 -16.06 -8.29
N PRO A 133 21.60 -15.96 -8.49
CA PRO A 133 22.55 -16.21 -7.42
C PRO A 133 22.45 -15.25 -6.24
N ALA A 134 22.02 -13.99 -6.45
CA ALA A 134 21.78 -13.06 -5.35
C ALA A 134 20.60 -13.51 -4.48
N TYR A 135 19.51 -13.97 -5.09
CA TYR A 135 18.37 -14.56 -4.37
C TYR A 135 18.73 -15.87 -3.68
N GLU A 136 19.51 -16.75 -4.33
CA GLU A 136 20.01 -17.97 -3.71
C GLU A 136 20.89 -17.66 -2.47
N GLN A 137 21.65 -16.57 -2.54
CA GLN A 137 22.42 -16.07 -1.40
C GLN A 137 21.51 -15.59 -0.25
N LEU A 138 20.42 -14.86 -0.54
CA LEU A 138 19.42 -14.50 0.47
C LEU A 138 18.80 -15.74 1.12
N ILE A 139 18.37 -16.70 0.30
CA ILE A 139 17.77 -17.98 0.77
C ILE A 139 18.73 -18.70 1.71
N SER A 140 20.01 -18.82 1.34
CA SER A 140 21.01 -19.50 2.16
C SER A 140 21.27 -18.75 3.47
N GLY A 141 21.54 -17.44 3.40
CA GLY A 141 21.85 -16.62 4.57
C GLY A 141 20.70 -16.54 5.56
N LEU A 142 19.47 -16.31 5.08
CA LEU A 142 18.28 -16.31 5.95
C LEU A 142 18.00 -17.70 6.54
N SER A 143 18.23 -18.77 5.78
CA SER A 143 18.06 -20.15 6.30
C SER A 143 19.06 -20.46 7.43
N GLU A 144 20.29 -19.93 7.38
CA GLU A 144 21.27 -20.04 8.45
C GLU A 144 20.85 -19.23 9.68
N LEU A 145 20.28 -18.05 9.51
CA LEU A 145 19.86 -17.14 10.58
C LEU A 145 18.47 -17.48 11.16
N ARG A 146 17.65 -18.25 10.47
CA ARG A 146 16.24 -18.53 10.75
C ARG A 146 15.94 -18.81 12.23
N SER A 147 16.78 -19.58 12.89
CA SER A 147 16.60 -19.98 14.30
C SER A 147 17.26 -19.04 15.31
N SER A 148 17.85 -17.95 14.85
CA SER A 148 18.51 -16.98 15.72
C SER A 148 17.56 -15.93 16.31
N GLY A 149 16.36 -15.77 15.72
CA GLY A 149 15.32 -14.88 16.24
C GLY A 149 14.92 -15.29 17.67
N LYS A 150 14.96 -14.30 18.58
CA LYS A 150 14.62 -14.50 20.00
C LYS A 150 13.23 -14.04 20.35
N ASN A 151 12.57 -13.34 19.45
CA ASN A 151 11.24 -12.79 19.64
C ASN A 151 10.35 -13.16 18.44
N ASN A 152 9.28 -13.90 18.71
CA ASN A 152 8.23 -14.23 17.74
C ASN A 152 6.93 -13.46 18.06
N ASN A 153 7.03 -12.34 18.77
CA ASN A 153 5.91 -11.52 19.18
C ASN A 153 6.18 -10.05 18.80
N GLY A 154 5.32 -9.13 19.24
CA GLY A 154 5.44 -7.72 18.94
C GLY A 154 6.71 -7.04 19.45
N LEU A 155 6.95 -5.84 18.96
CA LEU A 155 8.13 -5.03 19.29
C LEU A 155 8.29 -4.78 20.80
N CYS A 156 7.19 -4.69 21.56
CA CYS A 156 7.21 -4.47 23.00
C CYS A 156 8.03 -5.50 23.80
N TYR A 157 8.31 -6.66 23.23
CA TYR A 157 9.15 -7.68 23.83
C TYR A 157 10.65 -7.51 23.55
N LEU A 158 11.02 -6.56 22.70
CA LEU A 158 12.40 -6.17 22.44
C LEU A 158 12.86 -5.05 23.40
N PRO A 159 14.17 -4.91 23.64
CA PRO A 159 14.70 -3.77 24.43
C PRO A 159 14.25 -2.45 23.79
N ASN A 160 13.68 -1.53 24.58
CA ASN A 160 13.12 -0.24 24.08
C ASN A 160 12.07 -0.35 22.95
N GLY A 161 11.50 -1.54 22.72
CA GLY A 161 10.62 -1.81 21.61
C GLY A 161 9.35 -0.94 21.59
N ARG A 162 8.75 -0.63 22.78
CA ARG A 162 7.62 0.31 22.85
C ARG A 162 8.00 1.72 22.40
N THR A 163 9.14 2.22 22.83
CA THR A 163 9.61 3.57 22.45
C THR A 163 9.92 3.63 20.95
N TYR A 164 10.48 2.55 20.40
CA TYR A 164 10.68 2.44 18.96
C TYR A 164 9.35 2.40 18.20
N TYR A 165 8.37 1.65 18.70
CA TYR A 165 7.04 1.58 18.09
C TYR A 165 6.31 2.94 18.12
N GLU A 166 6.39 3.70 19.22
CA GLU A 166 5.86 5.06 19.29
C GLU A 166 6.49 5.99 18.23
N TYR A 167 7.81 5.86 18.02
CA TYR A 167 8.51 6.57 16.96
C TYR A 167 8.01 6.13 15.58
N LEU A 168 7.92 4.82 15.34
CA LEU A 168 7.50 4.23 14.07
C LEU A 168 6.08 4.68 13.70
N VAL A 169 5.13 4.57 14.64
CA VAL A 169 3.75 5.02 14.45
C VAL A 169 3.68 6.50 14.07
N ARG A 170 4.46 7.36 14.75
CA ARG A 170 4.52 8.79 14.41
C ARG A 170 5.11 9.00 13.01
N SER A 171 6.14 8.28 12.64
CA SER A 171 6.79 8.36 11.33
C SER A 171 5.85 7.94 10.23
N GLU A 172 5.22 6.76 10.37
CA GLU A 172 4.35 6.17 9.36
C GLU A 172 3.01 6.92 9.22
N THR A 173 2.40 7.32 10.34
CA THR A 173 1.08 7.96 10.32
C THR A 173 1.14 9.48 10.16
N GLY A 174 2.24 10.13 10.53
CA GLY A 174 2.33 11.58 10.63
C GLY A 174 1.45 12.19 11.73
N SER A 175 0.87 11.37 12.63
CA SER A 175 0.09 11.81 13.77
C SER A 175 0.98 12.06 14.98
N SER A 176 0.70 13.12 15.75
CA SER A 176 1.39 13.44 17.01
C SER A 176 0.72 12.83 18.24
N ARG A 177 -0.38 12.08 18.07
CA ARG A 177 -1.11 11.44 19.15
C ARG A 177 -0.32 10.30 19.78
N SER A 178 -0.52 10.08 21.08
CA SER A 178 -0.02 8.88 21.76
C SER A 178 -0.77 7.63 21.31
N ILE A 179 -0.18 6.45 21.51
CA ILE A 179 -0.83 5.16 21.18
C ILE A 179 -2.20 5.04 21.85
N ALA A 180 -2.32 5.41 23.13
CA ALA A 180 -3.60 5.39 23.85
C ALA A 180 -4.66 6.30 23.22
N GLU A 181 -4.27 7.50 22.75
CA GLU A 181 -5.19 8.39 22.03
C GLU A 181 -5.59 7.82 20.66
N LEU A 182 -4.68 7.17 19.95
CA LEU A 182 -4.98 6.51 18.68
C LEU A 182 -5.90 5.31 18.86
N GLN A 183 -5.67 4.48 19.88
CA GLN A 183 -6.57 3.37 20.24
C GLN A 183 -7.97 3.88 20.58
N ASN A 184 -8.07 4.95 21.37
CA ASN A 184 -9.38 5.55 21.71
C ASN A 184 -10.08 6.12 20.47
N LEU A 185 -9.35 6.79 19.59
CA LEU A 185 -9.87 7.33 18.34
C LEU A 185 -10.41 6.22 17.43
N ALA A 186 -9.64 5.14 17.25
CA ALA A 186 -10.01 3.96 16.47
C ALA A 186 -11.26 3.26 17.06
N ASN A 187 -11.26 2.98 18.36
CA ASN A 187 -12.42 2.37 19.03
C ASN A 187 -13.69 3.23 18.90
N THR A 188 -13.56 4.55 19.06
CA THR A 188 -14.70 5.48 18.92
C THR A 188 -15.28 5.43 17.51
N GLN A 189 -14.44 5.40 16.48
CA GLN A 189 -14.90 5.31 15.10
C GLN A 189 -15.54 3.95 14.80
N ILE A 190 -14.94 2.84 15.22
CA ILE A 190 -15.51 1.50 15.06
C ILE A 190 -16.90 1.41 15.68
N LEU A 191 -17.07 1.88 16.91
CA LEU A 191 -18.38 1.87 17.58
C LEU A 191 -19.40 2.75 16.84
N SER A 192 -18.97 3.89 16.33
CA SER A 192 -19.80 4.76 15.49
C SER A 192 -20.25 4.05 14.22
N ASP A 193 -19.31 3.37 13.53
CA ASP A 193 -19.59 2.66 12.29
C ASP A 193 -20.55 1.49 12.52
N LEU A 194 -20.32 0.67 13.54
CA LEU A 194 -21.21 -0.42 13.92
C LEU A 194 -22.63 0.09 14.28
N THR A 195 -22.72 1.23 14.97
CA THR A 195 -24.02 1.86 15.31
C THR A 195 -24.76 2.29 14.04
N VAL A 196 -24.05 2.87 13.06
CA VAL A 196 -24.66 3.26 11.79
C VAL A 196 -25.12 2.03 11.01
N MET A 197 -24.27 0.99 10.91
CA MET A 197 -24.63 -0.27 10.26
C MET A 197 -25.89 -0.89 10.88
N GLN A 198 -25.95 -0.97 12.20
CA GLN A 198 -27.11 -1.49 12.91
C GLN A 198 -28.39 -0.72 12.57
N ARG A 199 -28.36 0.63 12.54
CA ARG A 199 -29.52 1.45 12.15
C ARG A 199 -29.97 1.17 10.73
N VAL A 200 -29.05 1.03 9.78
CA VAL A 200 -29.37 0.71 8.40
C VAL A 200 -30.01 -0.70 8.29
N LEU A 201 -29.50 -1.67 9.02
CA LEU A 201 -30.00 -3.05 9.01
C LEU A 201 -31.35 -3.22 9.71
N THR A 202 -31.60 -2.48 10.81
CA THR A 202 -32.85 -2.60 11.57
C THR A 202 -33.95 -1.67 11.05
N GLY A 203 -33.58 -0.66 10.26
CA GLY A 203 -34.49 0.40 9.79
C GLY A 203 -34.95 1.35 10.91
N ASP A 204 -34.92 2.65 10.67
CA ASP A 204 -35.60 3.64 11.52
C ASP A 204 -37.13 3.62 11.33
N SER A 205 -37.64 2.72 10.50
CA SER A 205 -39.04 2.62 10.14
C SER A 205 -39.46 1.16 10.01
N SER A 206 -40.64 0.85 10.48
CA SER A 206 -41.34 -0.43 10.54
C SER A 206 -41.57 -1.18 9.19
N SER A 207 -40.78 -0.94 8.17
CA SER A 207 -40.89 -1.55 6.86
C SER A 207 -39.55 -1.96 6.20
N ALA A 208 -38.47 -2.04 6.95
CA ALA A 208 -37.21 -2.54 6.39
C ALA A 208 -37.32 -4.07 6.18
N SER A 209 -37.41 -4.42 4.96
CA SER A 209 -37.59 -5.77 4.46
C SER A 209 -36.35 -6.64 4.77
N SER A 210 -36.57 -7.87 5.23
CA SER A 210 -35.59 -8.94 5.34
C SER A 210 -34.80 -9.24 4.05
N SER A 211 -35.19 -8.63 2.92
CA SER A 211 -34.52 -8.73 1.63
C SER A 211 -33.18 -7.97 1.57
N ILE A 212 -33.02 -6.85 2.32
CA ILE A 212 -31.79 -6.05 2.27
C ILE A 212 -30.60 -6.84 2.83
N THR A 213 -30.79 -7.59 3.92
CA THR A 213 -29.72 -8.37 4.53
C THR A 213 -29.27 -9.56 3.67
N SER A 214 -30.19 -10.22 2.98
CA SER A 214 -29.87 -11.33 2.10
C SER A 214 -29.15 -10.89 0.82
N ASP A 215 -29.51 -9.72 0.28
CA ASP A 215 -28.95 -9.20 -0.97
C ASP A 215 -27.56 -8.55 -0.77
N ILE A 216 -27.28 -8.00 0.42
CA ILE A 216 -25.99 -7.38 0.74
C ILE A 216 -24.90 -8.42 0.97
N PHE A 217 -25.24 -9.54 1.63
CA PHE A 217 -24.28 -10.61 1.98
C PHE A 217 -24.41 -11.85 1.07
N SER A 218 -25.21 -11.78 0.00
CA SER A 218 -25.34 -12.90 -0.92
C SER A 218 -24.18 -12.94 -1.91
N PRO A 219 -23.43 -14.04 -1.99
CA PRO A 219 -22.36 -14.19 -2.98
C PRO A 219 -22.82 -14.30 -4.44
N GLN A 220 -24.14 -14.23 -4.70
CA GLN A 220 -24.73 -14.53 -6.02
C GLN A 220 -25.19 -13.31 -6.83
N GLY A 221 -25.05 -12.08 -6.32
CA GLY A 221 -25.41 -10.88 -7.06
C GLY A 221 -24.20 -10.03 -7.39
N THR A 222 -23.93 -9.76 -8.65
CA THR A 222 -22.96 -8.75 -9.07
C THR A 222 -23.48 -7.38 -8.64
N LEU A 223 -22.98 -6.82 -7.54
CA LEU A 223 -23.39 -5.52 -6.99
C LEU A 223 -23.17 -4.38 -7.99
N LEU A 224 -22.05 -4.42 -8.71
CA LEU A 224 -21.73 -3.52 -9.80
C LEU A 224 -21.58 -4.32 -11.10
N THR A 225 -22.07 -3.77 -12.21
CA THR A 225 -22.03 -4.43 -13.52
C THR A 225 -20.82 -4.01 -14.36
N GLU A 226 -20.26 -2.82 -14.09
CA GLU A 226 -19.07 -2.33 -14.82
C GLU A 226 -17.81 -3.04 -14.33
N SER A 227 -17.07 -3.60 -15.26
CA SER A 227 -15.81 -4.31 -15.02
C SER A 227 -14.65 -3.77 -15.87
N ASP A 228 -14.91 -2.75 -16.68
CA ASP A 228 -13.91 -2.10 -17.51
C ASP A 228 -13.19 -1.01 -16.69
N PRO A 229 -11.90 -1.17 -16.38
CA PRO A 229 -11.17 -0.22 -15.53
C PRO A 229 -11.12 1.20 -16.09
N GLU A 230 -11.05 1.36 -17.43
CA GLU A 230 -11.00 2.69 -18.05
C GLU A 230 -12.34 3.42 -17.88
N LYS A 231 -13.45 2.70 -17.99
CA LYS A 231 -14.78 3.28 -17.75
C LYS A 231 -15.01 3.59 -16.27
N ILE A 232 -14.50 2.74 -15.38
CA ILE A 232 -14.55 3.00 -13.93
C ILE A 232 -13.78 4.29 -13.61
N LEU A 233 -12.53 4.43 -14.07
CA LEU A 233 -11.74 5.64 -13.87
C LEU A 233 -12.40 6.89 -14.48
N SER A 234 -12.97 6.77 -15.67
CA SER A 234 -13.72 7.87 -16.30
C SER A 234 -14.94 8.27 -15.47
N THR A 235 -15.67 7.30 -14.92
CA THR A 235 -16.81 7.54 -14.04
C THR A 235 -16.37 8.26 -12.77
N LEU A 236 -15.33 7.77 -12.10
CA LEU A 236 -14.78 8.35 -10.88
C LEU A 236 -14.30 9.80 -11.13
N SER A 237 -13.52 10.02 -12.19
CA SER A 237 -13.07 11.35 -12.62
C SER A 237 -14.21 12.33 -12.82
N GLY A 238 -15.33 11.89 -13.44
CA GLY A 238 -16.51 12.69 -13.61
C GLY A 238 -17.23 13.04 -12.30
N LYS A 239 -17.28 12.10 -11.34
CA LYS A 239 -17.97 12.27 -10.05
C LYS A 239 -17.30 13.26 -9.12
N ILE A 240 -15.99 13.40 -9.19
CA ILE A 240 -15.22 14.25 -8.25
C ILE A 240 -15.26 15.75 -8.60
N THR A 241 -15.66 16.14 -9.79
CA THR A 241 -15.56 17.51 -10.31
C THR A 241 -16.22 18.58 -9.45
N LYS A 242 -17.25 18.22 -8.67
CA LYS A 242 -17.98 19.15 -7.79
C LYS A 242 -17.25 19.43 -6.48
N ASP A 243 -16.59 18.39 -5.94
CA ASP A 243 -16.12 18.39 -4.56
C ASP A 243 -14.60 18.41 -4.44
N PHE A 244 -13.89 18.32 -5.57
CA PHE A 244 -12.42 18.31 -5.62
C PHE A 244 -11.88 19.35 -6.59
N PRO A 245 -10.71 19.98 -6.32
CA PRO A 245 -10.13 20.97 -7.20
C PRO A 245 -9.79 20.39 -8.58
N PRO A 246 -9.85 21.24 -9.63
CA PRO A 246 -9.46 20.81 -10.96
C PRO A 246 -7.97 20.45 -11.02
N TYR A 247 -7.64 19.49 -11.85
CA TYR A 247 -6.29 18.98 -12.06
C TYR A 247 -5.96 18.94 -13.57
N PRO A 248 -4.69 18.88 -13.95
CA PRO A 248 -4.30 18.75 -15.35
C PRO A 248 -4.87 17.47 -15.98
N GLN A 249 -5.27 17.56 -17.24
CA GLN A 249 -5.60 16.36 -17.99
C GLN A 249 -4.33 15.56 -18.24
N ILE A 250 -4.39 14.28 -17.92
CA ILE A 250 -3.30 13.33 -18.10
C ILE A 250 -3.80 12.09 -18.82
N HIS A 251 -2.86 11.37 -19.42
CA HIS A 251 -3.11 10.03 -19.92
C HIS A 251 -2.68 9.02 -18.84
N THR A 252 -3.57 8.10 -18.51
CA THR A 252 -3.28 7.01 -17.58
C THR A 252 -3.33 5.69 -18.35
N GLN A 253 -2.26 4.91 -18.24
CA GLN A 253 -2.22 3.55 -18.75
C GLN A 253 -2.69 2.59 -17.66
N ILE A 254 -3.51 1.60 -18.06
CA ILE A 254 -3.84 0.45 -17.23
C ILE A 254 -2.99 -0.73 -17.71
N LYS A 255 -2.30 -1.33 -16.77
CA LYS A 255 -1.54 -2.55 -16.98
C LYS A 255 -2.00 -3.63 -16.01
N TYR A 256 -1.74 -4.87 -16.34
CA TYR A 256 -2.05 -6.00 -15.48
C TYR A 256 -0.78 -6.63 -14.95
N VAL A 257 -0.81 -6.98 -13.67
CA VAL A 257 0.24 -7.75 -13.03
C VAL A 257 0.41 -9.08 -13.77
N GLN A 258 1.64 -9.48 -14.04
CA GLN A 258 1.90 -10.78 -14.63
C GLN A 258 1.50 -11.90 -13.66
N LYS A 259 0.91 -12.97 -14.19
CA LYS A 259 0.36 -14.07 -13.37
C LYS A 259 1.33 -14.66 -12.36
N SER A 260 2.61 -14.68 -12.69
CA SER A 260 3.68 -15.18 -11.80
C SER A 260 3.98 -14.27 -10.61
N MET A 261 3.42 -13.06 -10.59
CA MET A 261 3.58 -12.07 -9.52
C MET A 261 2.31 -11.83 -8.71
N GLU A 262 1.18 -12.41 -9.12
CA GLU A 262 -0.12 -12.14 -8.50
C GLU A 262 -0.10 -12.40 -6.99
N ASP A 263 0.53 -13.49 -6.53
CA ASP A 263 0.60 -13.86 -5.13
C ASP A 263 1.47 -12.93 -4.25
N TYR A 264 2.29 -12.07 -4.87
CA TYR A 264 3.30 -11.25 -4.19
C TYR A 264 3.09 -9.75 -4.32
N LEU A 265 2.01 -9.32 -4.96
CA LEU A 265 1.70 -7.91 -5.16
C LEU A 265 0.30 -7.57 -4.68
N SER A 266 0.11 -6.33 -4.24
CA SER A 266 -1.20 -5.80 -3.83
C SER A 266 -2.25 -5.94 -4.95
N PRO A 267 -3.55 -5.83 -4.61
CA PRO A 267 -4.65 -5.93 -5.56
C PRO A 267 -4.57 -4.94 -6.73
N ALA A 268 -4.02 -3.77 -6.50
CA ALA A 268 -3.58 -2.83 -7.52
C ALA A 268 -2.53 -1.89 -6.92
N PHE A 269 -1.85 -1.13 -7.76
CA PHE A 269 -0.98 -0.04 -7.33
C PHE A 269 -0.80 1.01 -8.43
N TYR A 270 -0.78 2.27 -8.01
CA TYR A 270 -0.39 3.37 -8.86
C TYR A 270 1.13 3.51 -8.88
N MET A 271 1.72 3.40 -10.06
CA MET A 271 3.14 3.64 -10.24
C MET A 271 3.40 5.15 -10.31
N ILE A 272 4.02 5.68 -9.25
CA ILE A 272 4.40 7.10 -9.19
C ILE A 272 5.40 7.39 -10.31
N PRO A 273 5.15 8.38 -11.17
CA PRO A 273 6.04 8.72 -12.26
C PRO A 273 7.36 9.31 -11.76
N ALA A 274 8.38 9.31 -12.62
CA ALA A 274 9.65 9.96 -12.33
C ALA A 274 9.45 11.47 -12.07
N ILE A 275 10.26 12.04 -11.18
CA ILE A 275 10.13 13.45 -10.75
C ILE A 275 10.26 14.43 -11.94
N ASP A 276 11.06 14.06 -12.92
CA ASP A 276 11.32 14.84 -14.14
C ASP A 276 10.37 14.51 -15.31
N ASN A 277 9.51 13.49 -15.17
CA ASN A 277 8.51 13.13 -16.17
C ASN A 277 7.18 12.71 -15.52
N THR A 278 6.40 13.65 -15.06
CA THR A 278 5.10 13.45 -14.40
C THR A 278 3.95 13.15 -15.37
N SER A 279 4.19 13.06 -16.66
CA SER A 279 3.15 12.79 -17.67
C SER A 279 2.82 11.31 -17.83
N GLU A 280 3.68 10.41 -17.37
CA GLU A 280 3.53 8.97 -17.51
C GLU A 280 2.92 8.36 -16.26
N ASN A 281 1.62 8.12 -16.29
CA ASN A 281 0.88 7.57 -15.16
C ASN A 281 0.39 6.16 -15.49
N VAL A 282 0.68 5.22 -14.62
CA VAL A 282 0.32 3.81 -14.80
C VAL A 282 -0.37 3.29 -13.54
N ILE A 283 -1.50 2.61 -13.71
CA ILE A 283 -2.13 1.83 -12.65
C ILE A 283 -2.00 0.34 -13.02
N TYR A 284 -1.42 -0.44 -12.14
CA TYR A 284 -1.37 -1.89 -12.25
C TYR A 284 -2.55 -2.52 -11.54
N ILE A 285 -3.18 -3.51 -12.19
CA ILE A 285 -4.29 -4.30 -11.65
C ILE A 285 -3.81 -5.73 -11.48
N ASN A 286 -4.00 -6.28 -10.30
CA ASN A 286 -3.72 -7.66 -9.96
C ASN A 286 -5.02 -8.48 -9.97
N ASN A 287 -5.26 -9.20 -11.07
CA ASN A 287 -6.47 -10.01 -11.22
C ASN A 287 -6.54 -11.19 -10.26
N GLY A 288 -5.42 -11.62 -9.69
CA GLY A 288 -5.39 -12.70 -8.69
C GLY A 288 -6.07 -12.33 -7.37
N HIS A 289 -6.13 -11.03 -7.04
CA HIS A 289 -6.68 -10.54 -5.78
C HIS A 289 -8.03 -9.81 -5.92
N LEU A 290 -8.43 -9.41 -7.11
CA LEU A 290 -9.69 -8.71 -7.34
C LEU A 290 -10.78 -9.71 -7.75
N THR A 291 -11.68 -10.03 -6.83
CA THR A 291 -12.67 -11.11 -6.97
C THR A 291 -14.03 -10.63 -7.46
N ASP A 292 -14.32 -9.32 -7.39
CA ASP A 292 -15.61 -8.74 -7.77
C ASP A 292 -15.48 -7.28 -8.24
N ASN A 293 -16.54 -6.80 -8.92
CA ASN A 293 -16.54 -5.46 -9.51
C ASN A 293 -16.61 -4.33 -8.48
N LEU A 294 -17.11 -4.57 -7.27
CA LEU A 294 -17.10 -3.56 -6.21
C LEU A 294 -15.69 -3.36 -5.68
N SER A 295 -14.97 -4.44 -5.43
CA SER A 295 -13.55 -4.39 -5.05
C SER A 295 -12.72 -3.70 -6.13
N LEU A 296 -12.94 -4.02 -7.41
CA LEU A 296 -12.27 -3.33 -8.52
C LEU A 296 -12.58 -1.83 -8.52
N PHE A 297 -13.85 -1.44 -8.32
CA PHE A 297 -14.27 -0.04 -8.31
C PHE A 297 -13.61 0.76 -7.17
N THR A 298 -13.64 0.22 -5.96
CA THR A 298 -13.07 0.90 -4.78
C THR A 298 -11.54 0.93 -4.81
N THR A 299 -10.91 -0.15 -5.30
CA THR A 299 -9.46 -0.19 -5.52
C THR A 299 -9.03 0.83 -6.59
N LEU A 300 -9.76 0.96 -7.70
CA LEU A 300 -9.47 2.00 -8.70
C LEU A 300 -9.76 3.42 -8.19
N ALA A 301 -10.64 3.58 -7.21
CA ALA A 301 -10.78 4.86 -6.53
C ALA A 301 -9.59 5.17 -5.63
N HIS A 302 -9.02 4.14 -4.97
CA HIS A 302 -7.82 4.23 -4.16
C HIS A 302 -6.58 4.54 -5.00
N GLU A 303 -6.37 3.84 -6.11
CA GLU A 303 -5.19 4.03 -6.95
C GLU A 303 -5.31 5.21 -7.91
N GLY A 304 -6.54 5.54 -8.32
CA GLY A 304 -6.83 6.54 -9.35
C GLY A 304 -7.47 7.81 -8.81
N TYR A 305 -8.81 7.91 -8.95
CA TYR A 305 -9.59 9.11 -8.65
C TYR A 305 -10.60 8.86 -7.52
N PRO A 306 -10.54 9.69 -6.45
CA PRO A 306 -9.74 10.90 -6.22
C PRO A 306 -8.48 10.69 -5.37
N ALA A 307 -7.86 9.49 -5.38
CA ALA A 307 -6.77 9.19 -4.45
C ALA A 307 -5.36 9.30 -5.06
N HIS A 308 -4.55 8.24 -5.08
CA HIS A 308 -3.11 8.32 -5.34
C HIS A 308 -2.72 9.06 -6.63
N LEU A 309 -3.26 8.65 -7.77
CA LEU A 309 -2.98 9.30 -9.06
C LEU A 309 -3.42 10.76 -9.05
N TYR A 310 -4.66 11.04 -8.62
CA TYR A 310 -5.18 12.40 -8.55
C TYR A 310 -4.37 13.28 -7.61
N GLN A 311 -4.07 12.78 -6.39
CA GLN A 311 -3.28 13.50 -5.38
C GLN A 311 -1.89 13.86 -5.93
N ASN A 312 -1.21 12.90 -6.55
CA ASN A 312 0.13 13.10 -7.09
C ASN A 312 0.14 14.11 -8.24
N VAL A 313 -0.77 13.93 -9.22
CA VAL A 313 -0.88 14.84 -10.38
C VAL A 313 -1.27 16.25 -9.96
N TYR A 314 -2.24 16.37 -9.02
CA TYR A 314 -2.64 17.67 -8.49
C TYR A 314 -1.46 18.36 -7.81
N TYR A 315 -0.78 17.69 -6.89
CA TYR A 315 0.33 18.27 -6.14
C TYR A 315 1.53 18.62 -7.05
N ALA A 316 1.87 17.75 -8.00
CA ALA A 316 2.92 18.04 -8.98
C ALA A 316 2.60 19.28 -9.81
N SER A 317 1.32 19.53 -10.14
CA SER A 317 0.90 20.73 -10.90
C SER A 317 1.10 22.06 -10.15
N LEU A 318 1.26 21.99 -8.84
CA LEU A 318 1.59 23.17 -8.02
C LEU A 318 3.09 23.53 -8.05
N HIS A 319 3.91 22.73 -8.71
CA HIS A 319 5.37 22.89 -8.80
C HIS A 319 6.03 23.02 -7.42
N PRO A 320 5.86 22.02 -6.52
CA PRO A 320 6.43 22.08 -5.19
C PRO A 320 7.97 22.11 -5.25
N ASP A 321 8.59 22.57 -4.15
CA ASP A 321 10.04 22.48 -4.01
C ASP A 321 10.48 21.00 -4.15
N PRO A 322 11.50 20.68 -4.96
CA PRO A 322 11.96 19.30 -5.23
C PRO A 322 12.21 18.46 -3.99
N ILE A 323 12.63 19.06 -2.87
CA ILE A 323 12.80 18.33 -1.60
C ILE A 323 11.48 17.67 -1.13
N ARG A 324 10.32 18.23 -1.48
CA ARG A 324 9.02 17.69 -1.11
C ARG A 324 8.71 16.35 -1.79
N CYS A 325 9.34 16.09 -2.95
CA CYS A 325 9.16 14.85 -3.69
C CYS A 325 9.88 13.64 -3.05
N VAL A 326 10.87 13.89 -2.17
CA VAL A 326 11.63 12.84 -1.49
C VAL A 326 11.22 12.65 -0.03
N LEU A 327 10.25 13.43 0.45
CA LEU A 327 9.69 13.28 1.79
C LEU A 327 8.51 12.31 1.75
N ASN A 328 8.58 11.24 2.52
CA ASN A 328 7.50 10.28 2.64
C ASN A 328 6.65 10.57 3.89
N TYR A 329 5.33 10.58 3.73
CA TYR A 329 4.33 10.72 4.78
C TYR A 329 3.20 9.72 4.53
N GLY A 330 3.42 8.46 4.91
CA GLY A 330 2.49 7.35 4.67
C GLY A 330 1.06 7.66 5.09
N GLY A 331 0.85 8.18 6.30
CA GLY A 331 -0.48 8.55 6.77
C GLY A 331 -1.15 9.68 5.98
N TYR A 332 -0.39 10.56 5.31
CA TYR A 332 -0.98 11.51 4.38
C TYR A 332 -1.38 10.83 3.07
N THR A 333 -0.51 10.04 2.47
CA THR A 333 -0.76 9.43 1.15
C THR A 333 -1.79 8.32 1.24
N GLU A 334 -1.59 7.35 2.11
CA GLU A 334 -2.51 6.22 2.30
C GLU A 334 -3.80 6.63 3.03
N GLY A 335 -3.69 7.52 4.01
CA GLY A 335 -4.86 8.05 4.70
C GLY A 335 -5.77 8.85 3.77
N TRP A 336 -5.21 9.65 2.84
CA TRP A 336 -5.99 10.32 1.79
C TRP A 336 -6.61 9.32 0.83
N ALA A 337 -5.86 8.31 0.42
CA ALA A 337 -6.36 7.27 -0.47
C ALA A 337 -7.52 6.49 0.20
N THR A 338 -7.37 6.10 1.47
CA THR A 338 -8.43 5.46 2.24
C THR A 338 -9.64 6.38 2.43
N TYR A 339 -9.44 7.68 2.75
CA TYR A 339 -10.52 8.66 2.85
C TYR A 339 -11.30 8.79 1.52
N SER A 340 -10.59 8.77 0.41
CA SER A 340 -11.14 8.84 -0.94
C SER A 340 -11.88 7.55 -1.33
N GLU A 341 -11.31 6.40 -1.03
CA GLU A 341 -11.93 5.09 -1.21
C GLU A 341 -13.24 5.00 -0.44
N MET A 342 -13.26 5.42 0.83
CA MET A 342 -14.49 5.45 1.64
C MET A 342 -15.58 6.34 1.05
N MET A 343 -15.24 7.41 0.32
CA MET A 343 -16.21 8.21 -0.41
C MET A 343 -16.69 7.53 -1.69
N SER A 344 -15.88 6.71 -2.33
CA SER A 344 -16.16 6.11 -3.63
C SER A 344 -17.38 5.19 -3.62
N TYR A 345 -17.68 4.56 -2.50
CA TYR A 345 -18.91 3.77 -2.35
C TYR A 345 -20.15 4.55 -2.75
N TYR A 346 -20.19 5.86 -2.44
CA TYR A 346 -21.29 6.77 -2.80
C TYR A 346 -21.20 7.33 -4.22
N PHE A 347 -20.12 7.09 -4.93
CA PHE A 347 -19.97 7.42 -6.36
C PHE A 347 -20.43 6.30 -7.27
N SER A 348 -20.57 5.10 -6.74
CA SER A 348 -21.00 3.90 -7.44
C SER A 348 -22.51 3.90 -7.74
N THR A 349 -23.00 2.81 -8.32
CA THR A 349 -24.45 2.58 -8.56
C THR A 349 -25.16 1.91 -7.39
N LEU A 350 -24.49 1.73 -6.26
CA LEU A 350 -25.09 1.23 -5.03
C LEU A 350 -26.19 2.15 -4.53
N THR A 351 -27.21 1.59 -3.85
CA THR A 351 -28.13 2.42 -3.08
C THR A 351 -27.37 3.10 -1.93
N LYS A 352 -27.95 4.15 -1.37
CA LYS A 352 -27.34 4.85 -0.24
C LYS A 352 -27.11 3.92 0.97
N GLU A 353 -28.05 3.03 1.22
CA GLU A 353 -28.01 2.03 2.28
C GLU A 353 -26.87 1.03 2.05
N GLN A 354 -26.77 0.46 0.83
CA GLN A 354 -25.68 -0.43 0.44
C GLN A 354 -24.32 0.25 0.56
N ALA A 355 -24.18 1.45 -0.03
CA ALA A 355 -22.96 2.23 0.05
C ALA A 355 -22.54 2.49 1.51
N THR A 356 -23.51 2.82 2.38
CA THR A 356 -23.24 3.04 3.80
C THR A 356 -22.77 1.76 4.48
N LEU A 357 -23.42 0.63 4.25
CA LEU A 357 -23.04 -0.65 4.88
C LEU A 357 -21.64 -1.10 4.46
N PHE A 358 -21.34 -1.09 3.16
CA PHE A 358 -20.03 -1.49 2.65
C PHE A 358 -18.92 -0.55 3.15
N GLN A 359 -19.13 0.76 3.05
CA GLN A 359 -18.17 1.75 3.51
C GLN A 359 -17.88 1.60 5.01
N ARG A 360 -18.92 1.44 5.85
CA ARG A 360 -18.75 1.26 7.29
C ARG A 360 -18.07 -0.06 7.64
N ASN A 361 -18.42 -1.13 6.93
CA ASN A 361 -17.75 -2.43 7.10
C ASN A 361 -16.26 -2.35 6.78
N SER A 362 -15.88 -1.73 5.65
CA SER A 362 -14.46 -1.53 5.29
C SER A 362 -13.72 -0.70 6.35
N SER A 363 -14.35 0.37 6.85
CA SER A 363 -13.79 1.17 7.95
C SER A 363 -13.59 0.35 9.22
N VAL A 364 -14.55 -0.50 9.61
CA VAL A 364 -14.43 -1.39 10.77
C VAL A 364 -13.26 -2.37 10.59
N ILE A 365 -13.18 -3.05 9.45
CA ILE A 365 -12.10 -4.03 9.19
C ILE A 365 -10.71 -3.39 9.29
N LEU A 366 -10.49 -2.24 8.65
CA LEU A 366 -9.22 -1.50 8.76
C LEU A 366 -8.94 -1.08 10.21
N GLY A 367 -9.99 -0.68 10.93
CA GLY A 367 -9.87 -0.30 12.34
C GLY A 367 -9.47 -1.46 13.23
N LEU A 368 -9.98 -2.66 12.96
CA LEU A 368 -9.60 -3.87 13.71
C LEU A 368 -8.12 -4.22 13.49
N TYR A 369 -7.62 -4.10 12.25
CA TYR A 369 -6.20 -4.32 11.97
C TYR A 369 -5.31 -3.28 12.67
N ALA A 370 -5.71 -2.00 12.66
CA ALA A 370 -4.99 -0.95 13.35
C ALA A 370 -4.95 -1.15 14.88
N LEU A 371 -6.06 -1.60 15.49
CA LEU A 371 -6.10 -1.92 16.92
C LEU A 371 -5.27 -3.15 17.25
N ALA A 372 -5.29 -4.18 16.39
CA ALA A 372 -4.48 -5.38 16.57
C ALA A 372 -2.98 -5.05 16.49
N ASP A 373 -2.57 -4.20 15.54
CA ASP A 373 -1.18 -3.74 15.41
C ASP A 373 -0.69 -3.06 16.70
N MET A 374 -1.45 -2.09 17.22
CA MET A 374 -1.14 -1.42 18.49
C MET A 374 -1.17 -2.39 19.68
N GLY A 375 -2.14 -3.31 19.71
CA GLY A 375 -2.24 -4.36 20.73
C GLY A 375 -1.04 -5.29 20.74
N ILE A 376 -0.59 -5.74 19.58
CA ILE A 376 0.54 -6.66 19.41
C ILE A 376 1.86 -5.95 19.75
N HIS A 377 2.12 -4.80 19.14
CA HIS A 377 3.43 -4.15 19.23
C HIS A 377 3.62 -3.28 20.46
N TYR A 378 2.55 -2.80 21.06
CA TYR A 378 2.62 -1.90 22.22
C TYR A 378 2.07 -2.53 23.49
N ASP A 379 0.86 -3.12 23.47
CA ASP A 379 0.24 -3.70 24.66
C ASP A 379 0.75 -5.11 24.96
N GLY A 380 1.34 -5.80 23.97
CA GLY A 380 1.95 -7.11 24.14
C GLY A 380 0.99 -8.28 23.90
N TRP A 381 -0.02 -8.09 23.04
CA TRP A 381 -0.89 -9.18 22.62
C TRP A 381 -0.09 -10.28 21.92
N LYS A 382 -0.40 -11.50 22.26
CA LYS A 382 0.05 -12.71 21.57
C LYS A 382 -1.05 -13.18 20.63
N LEU A 383 -0.76 -14.17 19.81
CA LEU A 383 -1.74 -14.75 18.87
C LEU A 383 -3.09 -15.07 19.54
N ALA A 384 -3.07 -15.65 20.76
CA ALA A 384 -4.31 -15.97 21.48
C ALA A 384 -5.13 -14.73 21.88
N ASP A 385 -4.47 -13.61 22.22
CA ASP A 385 -5.14 -12.35 22.56
C ASP A 385 -5.71 -11.70 21.28
N ALA A 386 -4.97 -11.74 20.17
CA ALA A 386 -5.43 -11.28 18.87
C ALA A 386 -6.63 -12.12 18.38
N ALA A 387 -6.58 -13.46 18.53
CA ALA A 387 -7.70 -14.32 18.19
C ALA A 387 -8.95 -13.99 19.03
N ALA A 388 -8.82 -13.85 20.34
CA ALA A 388 -9.93 -13.47 21.19
C ALA A 388 -10.52 -12.10 20.79
N PHE A 389 -9.68 -11.13 20.41
CA PHE A 389 -10.11 -9.83 19.91
C PHE A 389 -10.91 -9.97 18.62
N PHE A 390 -10.38 -10.61 17.59
CA PHE A 390 -11.05 -10.78 16.29
C PHE A 390 -12.35 -11.57 16.40
N HIS A 391 -12.39 -12.61 17.23
CA HIS A 391 -13.61 -13.38 17.51
C HIS A 391 -14.74 -12.49 18.06
N THR A 392 -14.43 -11.46 18.85
CA THR A 392 -15.43 -10.53 19.39
C THR A 392 -16.17 -9.79 18.26
N TYR A 393 -15.53 -9.62 17.10
CA TYR A 393 -16.10 -8.97 15.94
C TYR A 393 -16.57 -9.95 14.85
N GLY A 394 -16.62 -11.25 15.16
CA GLY A 394 -17.16 -12.27 14.26
C GLY A 394 -16.17 -12.81 13.22
N ILE A 395 -14.88 -12.45 13.29
CA ILE A 395 -13.81 -13.07 12.51
C ILE A 395 -13.34 -14.29 13.30
N THR A 396 -13.76 -15.50 12.90
CA THR A 396 -13.60 -16.73 13.71
C THR A 396 -12.71 -17.79 13.07
N ASP A 397 -12.17 -17.54 11.89
CA ASP A 397 -11.23 -18.45 11.24
C ASP A 397 -9.81 -18.23 11.80
N ASP A 398 -9.37 -19.16 12.63
CA ASP A 398 -8.09 -19.08 13.34
C ASP A 398 -6.89 -19.04 12.37
N ALA A 399 -6.96 -19.71 11.21
CA ALA A 399 -5.89 -19.68 10.24
C ALA A 399 -5.74 -18.27 9.61
N THR A 400 -6.86 -17.65 9.24
CA THR A 400 -6.87 -16.25 8.77
C THR A 400 -6.33 -15.28 9.83
N ILE A 401 -6.67 -15.51 11.11
CA ILE A 401 -6.17 -14.66 12.20
C ILE A 401 -4.67 -14.84 12.41
N GLU A 402 -4.15 -16.07 12.30
CA GLU A 402 -2.72 -16.34 12.36
C GLU A 402 -1.97 -15.64 11.22
N ASP A 403 -2.48 -15.73 9.99
CA ASP A 403 -1.91 -15.00 8.83
C ASP A 403 -1.88 -13.48 9.05
N ILE A 404 -2.97 -12.91 9.59
CA ILE A 404 -3.03 -11.46 9.93
C ILE A 404 -2.00 -11.13 11.02
N TYR A 405 -1.89 -11.95 12.06
CA TYR A 405 -0.93 -11.77 13.15
C TYR A 405 0.50 -11.79 12.63
N ASP A 406 0.83 -12.74 11.78
CA ASP A 406 2.16 -12.92 11.21
C ASP A 406 2.55 -11.75 10.29
N LEU A 407 1.62 -11.24 9.50
CA LEU A 407 1.82 -10.04 8.68
C LEU A 407 2.03 -8.78 9.53
N ILE A 408 1.27 -8.61 10.61
CA ILE A 408 1.44 -7.49 11.54
C ILE A 408 2.82 -7.55 12.22
N ILE A 409 3.24 -8.73 12.66
CA ILE A 409 4.59 -8.92 13.24
C ILE A 409 5.70 -8.56 12.25
N ALA A 410 5.50 -8.90 10.98
CA ALA A 410 6.50 -8.72 9.95
C ALA A 410 6.65 -7.26 9.48
N ASP A 411 5.57 -6.46 9.56
CA ASP A 411 5.55 -5.06 9.09
C ASP A 411 4.79 -4.16 10.08
N PRO A 412 5.44 -3.80 11.21
CA PRO A 412 4.83 -3.01 12.27
C PRO A 412 4.39 -1.62 11.81
N ALA A 413 3.21 -1.20 12.24
CA ALA A 413 2.56 0.08 11.91
C ALA A 413 2.11 0.22 10.45
N ASN A 414 2.23 -0.78 9.60
CA ASN A 414 1.83 -0.72 8.20
C ASN A 414 0.33 -0.40 8.05
N TYR A 415 -0.54 -1.08 8.78
CA TYR A 415 -1.98 -0.82 8.71
C TYR A 415 -2.39 0.52 9.30
N LEU A 416 -1.57 1.10 10.17
CA LEU A 416 -1.86 2.38 10.82
C LEU A 416 -1.81 3.55 9.84
N LYS A 417 -0.93 3.55 8.85
CA LYS A 417 -0.86 4.64 7.86
C LYS A 417 -2.18 4.80 7.08
N TYR A 418 -2.88 3.69 6.80
CA TYR A 418 -4.20 3.69 6.17
C TYR A 418 -5.28 4.21 7.11
N TYR A 419 -5.49 3.53 8.23
CA TYR A 419 -6.63 3.82 9.09
C TYR A 419 -6.44 5.06 9.95
N ILE A 420 -5.30 5.23 10.60
CA ILE A 420 -5.04 6.44 11.39
C ILE A 420 -4.96 7.66 10.48
N GLY A 421 -4.31 7.55 9.32
CA GLY A 421 -4.33 8.62 8.31
C GLY A 421 -5.75 9.02 7.91
N TYR A 422 -6.62 8.04 7.64
CA TYR A 422 -8.04 8.28 7.37
C TYR A 422 -8.73 9.01 8.52
N LEU A 423 -8.54 8.56 9.77
CA LEU A 423 -9.16 9.19 10.93
C LEU A 423 -8.67 10.63 11.16
N GLU A 424 -7.38 10.89 10.93
CA GLU A 424 -6.84 12.26 11.00
C GLU A 424 -7.47 13.17 9.94
N PHE A 425 -7.74 12.67 8.71
CA PHE A 425 -8.50 13.45 7.72
C PHE A 425 -9.94 13.70 8.15
N LEU A 426 -10.60 12.73 8.79
CA LEU A 426 -11.95 12.93 9.33
C LEU A 426 -11.95 13.99 10.44
N GLU A 427 -11.01 13.96 11.37
CA GLU A 427 -10.88 14.96 12.42
C GLU A 427 -10.54 16.35 11.86
N LEU A 428 -9.63 16.41 10.89
CA LEU A 428 -9.29 17.65 10.19
C LEU A 428 -10.51 18.25 9.49
N LYS A 429 -11.32 17.43 8.83
CA LYS A 429 -12.57 17.85 8.18
C LYS A 429 -13.60 18.35 9.18
N LYS A 430 -13.77 17.64 10.29
CA LYS A 430 -14.65 18.07 11.41
C LYS A 430 -14.22 19.42 11.96
N ASN A 431 -12.92 19.62 12.14
CA ASN A 431 -12.35 20.90 12.57
C ASN A 431 -12.61 22.02 11.54
N ALA A 432 -12.52 21.69 10.23
CA ALA A 432 -12.82 22.62 9.16
C ALA A 432 -14.30 23.03 9.14
N VAL A 433 -15.21 22.06 9.30
CA VAL A 433 -16.66 22.33 9.42
C VAL A 433 -16.93 23.28 10.60
N ASN A 434 -16.37 22.99 11.76
CA ASN A 434 -16.56 23.82 12.96
C ASN A 434 -15.98 25.23 12.80
N LYS A 435 -14.79 25.34 12.19
CA LYS A 435 -14.10 26.64 12.09
C LYS A 435 -14.64 27.51 10.96
N TRP A 436 -15.04 26.92 9.85
CA TRP A 436 -15.50 27.68 8.68
C TRP A 436 -17.02 27.88 8.66
N GLY A 437 -17.80 27.11 9.45
CA GLY A 437 -19.25 27.22 9.52
C GLY A 437 -19.90 27.21 8.15
N ASP A 438 -20.72 28.22 7.86
CA ASP A 438 -21.43 28.34 6.57
C ASP A 438 -20.51 28.48 5.36
N ASN A 439 -19.22 28.81 5.56
CA ASN A 439 -18.24 28.90 4.50
C ASN A 439 -17.55 27.56 4.21
N PHE A 440 -17.93 26.46 4.87
CA PHE A 440 -17.42 25.13 4.57
C PHE A 440 -18.03 24.63 3.28
N THR A 441 -17.14 24.11 2.40
CA THR A 441 -17.52 23.26 1.26
C THR A 441 -16.50 22.13 1.14
N GLN A 442 -16.91 20.99 0.58
CA GLN A 442 -15.99 19.89 0.30
C GLN A 442 -14.83 20.35 -0.59
N MET A 443 -15.13 21.08 -1.66
CA MET A 443 -14.13 21.68 -2.57
C MET A 443 -13.09 22.50 -1.82
N ARG A 444 -13.54 23.39 -0.92
CA ARG A 444 -12.63 24.22 -0.12
C ARG A 444 -11.73 23.39 0.78
N PHE A 445 -12.31 22.39 1.42
CA PHE A 445 -11.56 21.52 2.32
C PHE A 445 -10.53 20.69 1.55
N HIS A 446 -10.94 20.00 0.50
CA HIS A 446 -10.04 19.17 -0.30
C HIS A 446 -8.91 20.01 -0.92
N LYS A 447 -9.27 21.18 -1.46
CA LYS A 447 -8.24 22.09 -2.01
C LYS A 447 -7.23 22.54 -0.94
N ALA A 448 -7.71 22.95 0.23
CA ALA A 448 -6.83 23.41 1.30
C ALA A 448 -5.86 22.32 1.79
N VAL A 449 -6.30 21.06 1.84
CA VAL A 449 -5.46 19.91 2.19
C VAL A 449 -4.45 19.61 1.09
N LEU A 450 -4.91 19.51 -0.15
CA LEU A 450 -4.07 19.13 -1.29
C LEU A 450 -3.03 20.22 -1.63
N ASP A 451 -3.35 21.49 -1.41
CA ASP A 451 -2.39 22.60 -1.59
C ASP A 451 -1.22 22.53 -0.61
N VAL A 452 -1.41 21.95 0.58
CA VAL A 452 -0.31 21.71 1.53
C VAL A 452 0.57 20.56 1.04
N GLY A 453 -0.03 19.52 0.48
CA GLY A 453 0.66 18.31 0.03
C GLY A 453 1.18 17.44 1.19
N PRO A 454 2.01 16.41 0.90
CA PRO A 454 2.48 15.46 1.88
C PRO A 454 3.21 16.12 3.05
N ALA A 455 2.69 15.95 4.27
CA ALA A 455 3.23 16.47 5.51
C ALA A 455 2.62 15.75 6.72
N SER A 456 3.19 15.95 7.91
CA SER A 456 2.55 15.52 9.16
C SER A 456 1.24 16.29 9.41
N PHE A 457 0.30 15.66 10.12
CA PHE A 457 -1.02 16.27 10.34
C PHE A 457 -0.99 17.58 11.14
N ASP A 458 -0.03 17.76 12.03
CA ASP A 458 0.19 19.04 12.72
C ASP A 458 0.53 20.18 11.74
N VAL A 459 1.37 19.87 10.75
CA VAL A 459 1.71 20.85 9.68
C VAL A 459 0.50 21.11 8.80
N ILE A 460 -0.20 20.06 8.36
CA ILE A 460 -1.41 20.20 7.52
C ILE A 460 -2.44 21.07 8.23
N GLN A 461 -2.76 20.76 9.48
CA GLN A 461 -3.71 21.53 10.30
C GLN A 461 -3.33 23.01 10.40
N LYS A 462 -2.05 23.30 10.63
CA LYS A 462 -1.53 24.66 10.72
C LYS A 462 -1.76 25.46 9.42
N TYR A 463 -1.58 24.83 8.26
CA TYR A 463 -1.69 25.52 6.98
C TYR A 463 -3.12 25.57 6.44
N VAL A 464 -3.92 24.53 6.65
CA VAL A 464 -5.36 24.49 6.28
C VAL A 464 -6.16 25.58 7.00
N PHE A 465 -5.76 25.96 8.22
CA PHE A 465 -6.49 26.92 9.05
C PHE A 465 -5.83 28.30 9.19
N LYS A 466 -4.84 28.59 8.37
CA LYS A 466 -4.35 29.97 8.20
C LYS A 466 -5.37 30.83 7.48
#